data_253b8890a53b6f9ec28478173034aaf7
#
_entry.id   253b8890a53b6f9ec28478173034aaf7
#
_cell.length_a   1.000
_cell.length_b   1.000
_cell.length_c   1.000
_cell.angle_alpha   90.00
_cell.angle_beta   90.00
_cell.angle_gamma   90.00
#
_symmetry.space_group_name_H-M   'P 1'
#
loop_
_entity.id
_entity.type
_entity.pdbx_description
1 polymer ?
#
loop_
_entity_poly.entity_id
_entity_poly.type
_entity_poly.pdbx_seq_one_letter_code
_entity_poly.pdbx_strand_id
1 'polypeptide(L)'
;NIVNKLIVSAYLEFNNLKAIKNKHILELLSGNDKKEIDNFLKLIYNHSEIFSFEDVINLFEITIPSSDIVVNGAIYTPKYIRDYIINNSVNKLDINERIKIADIACGSGAFLYTVAKYLKEKTKYNLFDIYKKNIFGLDIAEYAIERTKILLTLYAITLGEDIEQFEFNLFCGNALSFDWNEEYRGFDGFDSIIGNPPYVRTKNLDMESKSLLKNWKVANSGNSDLYIPFFEIGIKYLKENGYLGYITINTFKKSVNARELRKFLNKESLKLSILDFGSYQIFDNKMTYTCITLIQKNISRHITYAKISPDNIKFSKKFSFSKINYNLLDDQKGWLLADENIFKNINIIENTGIPL
;
A
#
# COMPACT_ATOMS: atom_id res chain seq x y z
N ASN A 1 -24.96 3.09 5.51
CA ASN A 1 -24.37 2.31 4.42
C ASN A 1 -24.65 0.81 4.61
N ILE A 2 -25.68 0.31 3.89
CA ILE A 2 -26.20 -1.07 4.04
C ILE A 2 -25.10 -2.14 3.81
N VAL A 3 -24.20 -1.92 2.85
CA VAL A 3 -23.12 -2.87 2.52
C VAL A 3 -22.20 -3.10 3.71
N ASN A 4 -21.71 -2.04 4.33
CA ASN A 4 -20.85 -2.16 5.52
C ASN A 4 -21.59 -2.88 6.66
N LYS A 5 -22.87 -2.56 6.86
CA LYS A 5 -23.71 -3.21 7.86
C LYS A 5 -23.86 -4.71 7.62
N LEU A 6 -24.11 -5.13 6.38
CA LEU A 6 -24.24 -6.56 6.03
C LEU A 6 -22.92 -7.31 6.31
N ILE A 7 -21.78 -6.75 5.88
CA ILE A 7 -20.46 -7.37 6.08
C ILE A 7 -20.13 -7.49 7.57
N VAL A 8 -20.37 -6.40 8.34
CA VAL A 8 -20.08 -6.38 9.78
C VAL A 8 -20.99 -7.36 10.52
N SER A 9 -22.32 -7.36 10.22
CA SER A 9 -23.27 -8.29 10.84
C SER A 9 -22.87 -9.74 10.59
N ALA A 10 -22.49 -10.07 9.35
CA ALA A 10 -22.02 -11.41 9.00
C ALA A 10 -20.74 -11.79 9.77
N TYR A 11 -19.76 -10.88 9.83
CA TYR A 11 -18.51 -11.14 10.54
C TYR A 11 -18.76 -11.39 12.04
N LEU A 12 -19.58 -10.58 12.68
CA LEU A 12 -19.91 -10.74 14.10
C LEU A 12 -20.64 -12.06 14.38
N GLU A 13 -21.61 -12.43 13.54
CA GLU A 13 -22.37 -13.68 13.67
C GLU A 13 -21.46 -14.91 13.50
N PHE A 14 -20.67 -14.97 12.40
CA PHE A 14 -19.77 -16.08 12.12
C PHE A 14 -18.73 -16.31 13.22
N ASN A 15 -18.23 -15.22 13.81
CA ASN A 15 -17.22 -15.27 14.87
C ASN A 15 -17.83 -15.29 16.28
N ASN A 16 -19.18 -15.44 16.39
CA ASN A 16 -19.92 -15.49 17.66
C ASN A 16 -19.60 -14.32 18.60
N LEU A 17 -19.39 -13.13 18.03
CA LEU A 17 -19.10 -11.90 18.75
C LEU A 17 -20.40 -11.19 19.15
N LYS A 18 -20.73 -11.25 20.44
CA LYS A 18 -21.96 -10.71 21.01
C LYS A 18 -21.66 -9.62 22.04
N ALA A 19 -22.68 -8.85 22.41
CA ALA A 19 -22.59 -7.81 23.46
C ALA A 19 -21.53 -6.73 23.15
N ILE A 20 -21.54 -6.20 21.92
CA ILE A 20 -20.63 -5.14 21.47
C ILE A 20 -20.82 -3.87 22.29
N LYS A 21 -19.71 -3.22 22.70
CA LYS A 21 -19.69 -1.94 23.43
C LYS A 21 -19.35 -0.76 22.53
N ASN A 22 -18.63 -1.02 21.44
CA ASN A 22 -18.16 0.04 20.55
C ASN A 22 -19.32 0.78 19.88
N LYS A 23 -19.41 2.09 20.13
CA LYS A 23 -20.51 2.96 19.66
C LYS A 23 -20.58 3.02 18.15
N HIS A 24 -19.44 3.11 17.45
CA HIS A 24 -19.39 3.18 15.99
C HIS A 24 -19.99 1.92 15.33
N ILE A 25 -19.65 0.73 15.87
CA ILE A 25 -20.25 -0.51 15.38
C ILE A 25 -21.73 -0.61 15.75
N LEU A 26 -22.13 -0.20 16.95
CA LEU A 26 -23.53 -0.19 17.36
C LEU A 26 -24.39 0.75 16.48
N GLU A 27 -23.89 1.93 16.16
CA GLU A 27 -24.54 2.89 15.25
C GLU A 27 -24.68 2.30 13.85
N LEU A 28 -23.64 1.67 13.32
CA LEU A 28 -23.66 0.99 12.03
C LEU A 28 -24.72 -0.12 11.99
N LEU A 29 -24.85 -0.88 13.06
CA LEU A 29 -25.82 -1.99 13.18
C LEU A 29 -27.25 -1.52 13.46
N SER A 30 -27.48 -0.26 13.79
CA SER A 30 -28.79 0.29 14.08
C SER A 30 -29.74 0.23 12.86
N GLY A 31 -31.04 0.13 13.09
CA GLY A 31 -32.05 0.08 12.03
C GLY A 31 -32.62 -1.33 11.78
N ASN A 32 -33.58 -1.45 10.88
CA ASN A 32 -34.41 -2.66 10.70
C ASN A 32 -34.12 -3.38 9.36
N ASP A 33 -32.87 -3.82 9.16
CA ASP A 33 -32.42 -4.51 7.93
C ASP A 33 -32.26 -6.03 8.16
N LYS A 34 -33.07 -6.61 9.07
CA LYS A 34 -32.95 -8.01 9.47
C LYS A 34 -33.05 -8.98 8.30
N LYS A 35 -33.99 -8.74 7.39
CA LYS A 35 -34.22 -9.59 6.22
C LYS A 35 -33.03 -9.62 5.28
N GLU A 36 -32.42 -8.46 5.03
CA GLU A 36 -31.23 -8.29 4.19
C GLU A 36 -30.02 -8.98 4.83
N ILE A 37 -29.86 -8.83 6.14
CA ILE A 37 -28.80 -9.49 6.91
C ILE A 37 -28.97 -11.02 6.87
N ASP A 38 -30.17 -11.55 7.13
CA ASP A 38 -30.45 -12.99 7.10
C ASP A 38 -30.21 -13.60 5.70
N ASN A 39 -30.57 -12.87 4.64
CA ASN A 39 -30.30 -13.30 3.27
C ASN A 39 -28.79 -13.32 2.96
N PHE A 40 -28.06 -12.30 3.38
CA PHE A 40 -26.62 -12.20 3.17
C PHE A 40 -25.86 -13.30 3.96
N LEU A 41 -26.26 -13.54 5.21
CA LEU A 41 -25.74 -14.63 6.02
C LEU A 41 -25.92 -16.00 5.34
N LYS A 42 -27.11 -16.29 4.80
CA LYS A 42 -27.38 -17.52 4.06
C LYS A 42 -26.46 -17.66 2.84
N LEU A 43 -26.20 -16.59 2.11
CA LEU A 43 -25.26 -16.61 0.99
C LEU A 43 -23.86 -16.99 1.45
N ILE A 44 -23.37 -16.39 2.52
CA ILE A 44 -22.02 -16.67 3.03
C ILE A 44 -21.95 -18.12 3.56
N TYR A 45 -22.90 -18.58 4.36
CA TYR A 45 -22.94 -19.96 4.88
C TYR A 45 -22.95 -21.02 3.77
N ASN A 46 -23.56 -20.71 2.62
CA ASN A 46 -23.56 -21.64 1.48
C ASN A 46 -22.20 -21.71 0.76
N HIS A 47 -21.31 -20.75 0.99
CA HIS A 47 -20.03 -20.66 0.26
C HIS A 47 -18.81 -20.91 1.15
N SER A 48 -18.92 -20.72 2.47
CA SER A 48 -17.79 -20.88 3.38
C SER A 48 -18.25 -21.22 4.80
N GLU A 49 -17.48 -22.07 5.46
CA GLU A 49 -17.63 -22.38 6.90
C GLU A 49 -16.93 -21.36 7.79
N ILE A 50 -16.06 -20.53 7.22
CA ILE A 50 -15.26 -19.53 7.93
C ILE A 50 -15.43 -18.18 7.23
N PHE A 51 -15.59 -17.13 8.01
CA PHE A 51 -15.60 -15.75 7.51
C PHE A 51 -14.49 -14.96 8.21
N SER A 52 -13.39 -14.79 7.51
CA SER A 52 -12.13 -14.22 8.03
C SER A 52 -12.02 -12.72 7.78
N PHE A 53 -10.96 -12.08 8.34
CA PHE A 53 -10.63 -10.69 8.00
C PHE A 53 -10.26 -10.50 6.53
N GLU A 54 -9.66 -11.50 5.90
CA GLU A 54 -9.36 -11.43 4.46
C GLU A 54 -10.66 -11.39 3.63
N ASP A 55 -11.70 -12.10 4.07
CA ASP A 55 -13.01 -12.06 3.42
C ASP A 55 -13.68 -10.68 3.61
N VAL A 56 -13.59 -10.10 4.81
CA VAL A 56 -14.06 -8.73 5.06
C VAL A 56 -13.35 -7.73 4.16
N ILE A 57 -12.01 -7.80 4.06
CA ILE A 57 -11.22 -6.93 3.20
C ILE A 57 -11.63 -7.11 1.74
N ASN A 58 -11.74 -8.35 1.26
CA ASN A 58 -12.15 -8.65 -0.11
C ASN A 58 -13.54 -8.09 -0.42
N LEU A 59 -14.51 -8.26 0.48
CA LEU A 59 -15.87 -7.73 0.30
C LEU A 59 -15.89 -6.20 0.27
N PHE A 60 -15.10 -5.54 1.10
CA PHE A 60 -14.97 -4.09 1.04
C PHE A 60 -14.40 -3.62 -0.30
N GLU A 61 -13.43 -4.33 -0.87
CA GLU A 61 -12.81 -3.98 -2.15
C GLU A 61 -13.73 -4.25 -3.36
N ILE A 62 -14.40 -5.40 -3.42
CA ILE A 62 -15.30 -5.71 -4.55
C ILE A 62 -16.59 -4.89 -4.54
N THR A 63 -16.95 -4.29 -3.42
CA THR A 63 -18.12 -3.42 -3.29
C THR A 63 -17.82 -1.94 -3.50
N ILE A 64 -16.62 -1.61 -3.99
CA ILE A 64 -16.28 -0.25 -4.42
C ILE A 64 -17.06 0.05 -5.72
N PRO A 65 -17.72 1.21 -5.84
CA PRO A 65 -18.40 1.61 -7.07
C PRO A 65 -17.44 1.60 -8.26
N SER A 66 -17.90 1.11 -9.41
CA SER A 66 -17.06 1.04 -10.62
C SER A 66 -16.56 2.42 -11.10
N SER A 67 -17.34 3.48 -10.88
CA SER A 67 -16.91 4.87 -11.08
C SER A 67 -15.64 5.20 -10.31
N ASP A 68 -15.57 4.80 -9.04
CA ASP A 68 -14.48 5.10 -8.14
C ASP A 68 -13.23 4.26 -8.43
N ILE A 69 -13.43 3.02 -8.89
CA ILE A 69 -12.32 2.16 -9.35
C ILE A 69 -11.57 2.81 -10.52
N VAL A 70 -12.30 3.45 -11.45
CA VAL A 70 -11.70 4.12 -12.61
C VAL A 70 -10.97 5.40 -12.20
N VAL A 71 -11.55 6.17 -11.27
CA VAL A 71 -11.03 7.49 -10.84
C VAL A 71 -9.96 7.34 -9.77
N ASN A 72 -10.17 6.47 -8.78
CA ASN A 72 -9.29 6.32 -7.61
C ASN A 72 -8.29 5.18 -7.75
N GLY A 73 -8.42 4.32 -8.78
CA GLY A 73 -7.46 3.25 -9.05
C GLY A 73 -7.37 2.16 -7.97
N ALA A 74 -8.40 2.00 -7.15
CA ALA A 74 -8.44 1.04 -6.06
C ALA A 74 -8.22 -0.40 -6.55
N ILE A 75 -7.29 -1.12 -5.92
CA ILE A 75 -6.94 -2.50 -6.24
C ILE A 75 -6.62 -3.24 -4.95
N TYR A 76 -7.31 -4.38 -4.71
CA TYR A 76 -7.00 -5.26 -3.59
C TYR A 76 -5.57 -5.79 -3.65
N THR A 77 -4.84 -5.65 -2.55
CA THR A 77 -3.48 -6.18 -2.44
C THR A 77 -3.48 -7.52 -1.70
N PRO A 78 -3.08 -8.62 -2.35
CA PRO A 78 -3.06 -9.93 -1.73
C PRO A 78 -2.25 -9.97 -0.42
N LYS A 79 -2.72 -10.75 0.55
CA LYS A 79 -2.11 -10.88 1.88
C LYS A 79 -0.60 -11.17 1.83
N TYR A 80 -0.16 -12.11 0.99
CA TYR A 80 1.26 -12.47 0.90
C TYR A 80 2.16 -11.32 0.43
N ILE A 81 1.63 -10.37 -0.35
CA ILE A 81 2.34 -9.14 -0.77
C ILE A 81 2.45 -8.17 0.40
N ARG A 82 1.34 -7.94 1.14
CA ARG A 82 1.33 -7.08 2.32
C ARG A 82 2.30 -7.59 3.38
N ASP A 83 2.25 -8.88 3.67
CA ASP A 83 3.16 -9.54 4.63
C ASP A 83 4.62 -9.39 4.19
N TYR A 84 4.92 -9.57 2.90
CA TYR A 84 6.28 -9.40 2.38
C TYR A 84 6.79 -7.97 2.57
N ILE A 85 5.97 -6.97 2.22
CA ILE A 85 6.33 -5.56 2.37
C ILE A 85 6.59 -5.23 3.85
N ILE A 86 5.71 -5.63 4.75
CA ILE A 86 5.85 -5.38 6.19
C ILE A 86 7.10 -6.07 6.75
N ASN A 87 7.36 -7.32 6.38
CA ASN A 87 8.54 -8.07 6.82
C ASN A 87 9.86 -7.45 6.33
N ASN A 88 9.85 -6.72 5.22
CA ASN A 88 11.04 -6.10 4.64
C ASN A 88 11.12 -4.58 4.84
N SER A 89 10.17 -3.98 5.52
CA SER A 89 10.16 -2.57 5.92
C SER A 89 9.96 -2.44 7.43
N VAL A 90 8.73 -2.62 7.93
CA VAL A 90 8.37 -2.43 9.34
C VAL A 90 9.18 -3.33 10.28
N ASN A 91 9.37 -4.61 9.93
CA ASN A 91 10.17 -5.57 10.73
C ASN A 91 11.67 -5.23 10.78
N LYS A 92 12.14 -4.24 10.02
CA LYS A 92 13.54 -3.76 10.06
C LYS A 92 13.73 -2.60 11.03
N LEU A 93 12.65 -2.08 11.59
CA LEU A 93 12.66 -0.97 12.52
C LEU A 93 12.82 -1.47 13.96
N ASP A 94 13.33 -0.60 14.81
CA ASP A 94 13.28 -0.79 16.26
C ASP A 94 11.87 -0.47 16.76
N ILE A 95 11.09 -1.52 17.05
CA ILE A 95 9.67 -1.40 17.39
C ILE A 95 9.54 -0.87 18.82
N ASN A 96 9.05 0.35 18.95
CA ASN A 96 8.80 1.03 20.22
C ASN A 96 7.47 1.82 20.16
N GLU A 97 7.05 2.42 21.26
CA GLU A 97 5.77 3.14 21.38
C GLU A 97 5.68 4.42 20.52
N ARG A 98 6.79 4.93 20.01
CA ARG A 98 6.86 6.17 19.21
C ARG A 98 6.93 5.91 17.72
N ILE A 99 7.01 4.65 17.33
CA ILE A 99 7.07 4.29 15.89
C ILE A 99 5.81 4.76 15.17
N LYS A 100 5.97 5.40 14.02
CA LYS A 100 4.87 5.88 13.18
C LYS A 100 4.91 5.19 11.81
N ILE A 101 3.87 4.49 11.48
CA ILE A 101 3.73 3.74 10.22
C ILE A 101 2.50 4.25 9.50
N ALA A 102 2.67 4.64 8.24
CA ALA A 102 1.60 5.21 7.44
C ALA A 102 1.31 4.40 6.18
N ASP A 103 0.03 4.42 5.76
CA ASP A 103 -0.40 4.16 4.40
C ASP A 103 -1.12 5.41 3.87
N ILE A 104 -0.53 6.07 2.88
CA ILE A 104 -1.01 7.36 2.35
C ILE A 104 -1.97 7.21 1.16
N ALA A 105 -2.45 6.00 0.91
CA ALA A 105 -3.54 5.63 0.01
C ALA A 105 -4.19 4.35 0.54
N CYS A 106 -4.70 4.42 1.79
CA CYS A 106 -4.95 3.22 2.59
C CYS A 106 -6.16 2.38 2.13
N GLY A 107 -7.00 2.90 1.24
CA GLY A 107 -8.20 2.19 0.79
C GLY A 107 -9.05 1.72 1.97
N SER A 108 -9.46 0.47 1.93
CA SER A 108 -10.25 -0.16 3.01
C SER A 108 -9.39 -0.66 4.19
N GLY A 109 -8.13 -0.24 4.29
CA GLY A 109 -7.28 -0.46 5.46
C GLY A 109 -6.50 -1.77 5.51
N ALA A 110 -6.38 -2.50 4.41
CA ALA A 110 -5.74 -3.82 4.38
C ALA A 110 -4.28 -3.83 4.89
N PHE A 111 -3.47 -2.85 4.48
CA PHE A 111 -2.11 -2.69 5.00
C PHE A 111 -2.11 -2.28 6.46
N LEU A 112 -2.95 -1.33 6.87
CA LEU A 112 -3.03 -0.86 8.25
C LEU A 112 -3.47 -1.97 9.21
N TYR A 113 -4.44 -2.81 8.80
CA TYR A 113 -4.80 -4.02 9.54
C TYR A 113 -3.60 -4.97 9.70
N THR A 114 -2.85 -5.21 8.61
CA THR A 114 -1.69 -6.11 8.66
C THR A 114 -0.59 -5.55 9.58
N VAL A 115 -0.38 -4.23 9.60
CA VAL A 115 0.52 -3.55 10.55
C VAL A 115 0.01 -3.68 11.98
N ALA A 116 -1.28 -3.41 12.22
CA ALA A 116 -1.88 -3.54 13.55
C ALA A 116 -1.68 -4.93 14.13
N LYS A 117 -1.95 -5.95 13.31
CA LYS A 117 -1.72 -7.36 13.66
C LYS A 117 -0.24 -7.61 13.98
N TYR A 118 0.66 -7.17 13.11
CA TYR A 118 2.10 -7.32 13.31
C TYR A 118 2.58 -6.67 14.62
N LEU A 119 2.18 -5.42 14.88
CA LEU A 119 2.55 -4.72 16.13
C LEU A 119 1.97 -5.40 17.36
N LYS A 120 0.72 -5.85 17.31
CA LYS A 120 0.06 -6.58 18.39
C LYS A 120 0.77 -7.89 18.74
N GLU A 121 1.24 -8.62 17.72
CA GLU A 121 2.00 -9.87 17.90
C GLU A 121 3.43 -9.64 18.43
N LYS A 122 4.04 -8.51 18.08
CA LYS A 122 5.44 -8.18 18.46
C LYS A 122 5.58 -7.42 19.77
N THR A 123 4.51 -6.80 20.24
CA THR A 123 4.54 -5.94 21.43
C THR A 123 3.50 -6.39 22.44
N LYS A 124 3.54 -5.77 23.63
CA LYS A 124 2.50 -5.91 24.65
C LYS A 124 1.46 -4.78 24.59
N TYR A 125 1.52 -3.92 23.56
CA TYR A 125 0.62 -2.79 23.42
C TYR A 125 -0.81 -3.27 23.17
N ASN A 126 -1.78 -2.55 23.75
CA ASN A 126 -3.18 -2.72 23.37
C ASN A 126 -3.46 -2.05 22.02
N LEU A 127 -4.56 -2.41 21.39
CA LEU A 127 -4.90 -1.88 20.07
C LEU A 127 -5.31 -0.41 20.13
N PHE A 128 -5.85 0.06 21.25
CA PHE A 128 -6.13 1.49 21.43
C PHE A 128 -4.86 2.32 21.30
N ASP A 129 -3.78 1.93 21.97
CA ASP A 129 -2.50 2.63 21.88
C ASP A 129 -1.88 2.51 20.47
N ILE A 130 -1.95 1.31 19.84
CA ILE A 130 -1.45 1.09 18.48
C ILE A 130 -2.17 2.01 17.49
N TYR A 131 -3.50 2.11 17.56
CA TYR A 131 -4.29 2.94 16.65
C TYR A 131 -4.05 4.43 16.86
N LYS A 132 -3.93 4.84 18.12
CA LYS A 132 -3.73 6.24 18.50
C LYS A 132 -2.31 6.75 18.25
N LYS A 133 -1.28 5.89 18.34
CA LYS A 133 0.13 6.33 18.36
C LYS A 133 0.92 5.87 17.13
N ASN A 134 0.64 4.69 16.60
CA ASN A 134 1.55 4.02 15.68
C ASN A 134 1.03 3.92 14.24
N ILE A 135 -0.29 3.95 14.03
CA ILE A 135 -0.91 3.74 12.71
C ILE A 135 -1.49 5.04 12.19
N PHE A 136 -1.14 5.37 10.94
CA PHE A 136 -1.61 6.53 10.22
C PHE A 136 -2.15 6.14 8.85
N GLY A 137 -3.30 6.67 8.47
CA GLY A 137 -3.90 6.41 7.17
C GLY A 137 -4.39 7.68 6.51
N LEU A 138 -4.25 7.74 5.20
CA LEU A 138 -4.82 8.80 4.36
C LEU A 138 -5.46 8.16 3.15
N ASP A 139 -6.66 8.57 2.82
CA ASP A 139 -7.31 8.23 1.54
C ASP A 139 -8.19 9.39 1.08
N ILE A 140 -8.37 9.52 -0.23
CA ILE A 140 -9.21 10.57 -0.81
C ILE A 140 -10.70 10.28 -0.62
N ALA A 141 -11.07 9.00 -0.44
CA ALA A 141 -12.44 8.55 -0.35
C ALA A 141 -12.89 8.39 1.12
N GLU A 142 -13.90 9.15 1.52
CA GLU A 142 -14.44 9.08 2.87
C GLU A 142 -14.93 7.66 3.25
N TYR A 143 -15.57 6.94 2.31
CA TYR A 143 -16.00 5.57 2.57
C TYR A 143 -14.83 4.60 2.81
N ALA A 144 -13.65 4.87 2.24
CA ALA A 144 -12.45 4.06 2.46
C ALA A 144 -11.94 4.25 3.89
N ILE A 145 -11.88 5.48 4.36
CA ILE A 145 -11.54 5.80 5.77
C ILE A 145 -12.54 5.17 6.73
N GLU A 146 -13.84 5.22 6.42
CA GLU A 146 -14.89 4.59 7.22
C GLU A 146 -14.70 3.06 7.30
N ARG A 147 -14.43 2.38 6.17
CA ARG A 147 -14.15 0.94 6.12
C ARG A 147 -12.88 0.58 6.89
N THR A 148 -11.86 1.43 6.81
CA THR A 148 -10.63 1.24 7.59
C THR A 148 -10.91 1.29 9.10
N LYS A 149 -11.72 2.26 9.58
CA LYS A 149 -12.14 2.33 10.98
C LYS A 149 -12.91 1.07 11.40
N ILE A 150 -13.85 0.64 10.57
CA ILE A 150 -14.64 -0.58 10.81
C ILE A 150 -13.72 -1.80 10.92
N LEU A 151 -12.82 -2.00 9.96
CA LEU A 151 -11.90 -3.14 9.92
C LEU A 151 -11.02 -3.22 11.18
N LEU A 152 -10.40 -2.09 11.57
CA LEU A 152 -9.56 -2.00 12.76
C LEU A 152 -10.38 -2.22 14.05
N THR A 153 -11.58 -1.66 14.12
CA THR A 153 -12.48 -1.85 15.27
C THR A 153 -12.89 -3.31 15.41
N LEU A 154 -13.30 -3.98 14.31
CA LEU A 154 -13.64 -5.41 14.33
C LEU A 154 -12.45 -6.26 14.79
N TYR A 155 -11.22 -5.91 14.36
CA TYR A 155 -10.03 -6.62 14.81
C TYR A 155 -9.84 -6.49 16.34
N ALA A 156 -10.03 -5.31 16.90
CA ALA A 156 -9.94 -5.10 18.33
C ALA A 156 -11.03 -5.90 19.10
N ILE A 157 -12.26 -5.85 18.63
CA ILE A 157 -13.39 -6.61 19.21
C ILE A 157 -13.07 -8.12 19.20
N THR A 158 -12.52 -8.62 18.11
CA THR A 158 -12.17 -10.05 17.97
C THR A 158 -11.11 -10.50 18.97
N LEU A 159 -10.20 -9.60 19.35
CA LEU A 159 -9.17 -9.86 20.36
C LEU A 159 -9.64 -9.57 21.80
N GLY A 160 -10.93 -9.24 22.00
CA GLY A 160 -11.49 -8.93 23.31
C GLY A 160 -11.18 -7.50 23.81
N GLU A 161 -10.64 -6.64 22.94
CA GLU A 161 -10.38 -5.23 23.23
C GLU A 161 -11.54 -4.33 22.77
N ASP A 162 -12.77 -4.71 23.14
CA ASP A 162 -13.98 -3.97 22.81
C ASP A 162 -14.17 -2.80 23.79
N ILE A 163 -13.95 -1.59 23.30
CA ILE A 163 -14.13 -0.35 24.05
C ILE A 163 -15.14 0.56 23.36
N GLU A 164 -15.71 1.53 24.09
CA GLU A 164 -16.75 2.42 23.57
C GLU A 164 -16.31 3.20 22.34
N GLN A 165 -15.06 3.67 22.29
CA GLN A 165 -14.54 4.44 21.17
C GLN A 165 -13.02 4.29 21.03
N PHE A 166 -12.55 4.11 19.79
CA PHE A 166 -11.14 4.19 19.44
C PHE A 166 -10.78 5.58 18.92
N GLU A 167 -9.53 5.97 19.12
CA GLU A 167 -8.93 7.14 18.49
C GLU A 167 -8.03 6.67 17.34
N PHE A 168 -8.23 7.24 16.16
CA PHE A 168 -7.48 6.87 14.95
C PHE A 168 -6.80 8.10 14.34
N ASN A 169 -5.60 7.91 13.79
CA ASN A 169 -4.95 8.90 12.92
C ASN A 169 -5.29 8.56 11.45
N LEU A 170 -6.57 8.63 11.12
CA LEU A 170 -7.10 8.35 9.78
C LEU A 170 -7.72 9.62 9.21
N PHE A 171 -7.19 10.06 8.07
CA PHE A 171 -7.52 11.33 7.45
C PHE A 171 -8.17 11.09 6.07
N CYS A 172 -9.18 11.91 5.76
CA CYS A 172 -9.75 11.97 4.41
C CYS A 172 -9.14 13.16 3.68
N GLY A 173 -8.44 12.92 2.57
CA GLY A 173 -7.78 13.99 1.83
C GLY A 173 -6.97 13.51 0.63
N ASN A 174 -6.60 14.46 -0.23
CA ASN A 174 -5.79 14.18 -1.41
C ASN A 174 -4.31 14.17 -1.05
N ALA A 175 -3.65 13.03 -1.18
CA ALA A 175 -2.23 12.86 -0.86
C ALA A 175 -1.31 13.84 -1.64
N LEU A 176 -1.75 14.32 -2.82
CA LEU A 176 -0.99 15.30 -3.61
C LEU A 176 -0.91 16.68 -2.96
N SER A 177 -1.83 17.02 -2.06
CA SER A 177 -1.90 18.31 -1.37
C SER A 177 -1.88 18.23 0.15
N PHE A 178 -1.98 17.03 0.70
CA PHE A 178 -2.04 16.82 2.15
C PHE A 178 -0.69 17.13 2.80
N ASP A 179 -0.67 18.04 3.79
CA ASP A 179 0.55 18.35 4.55
C ASP A 179 0.46 17.81 5.97
N TRP A 180 1.23 16.75 6.22
CA TRP A 180 1.30 16.10 7.53
C TRP A 180 1.78 17.02 8.67
N ASN A 181 2.57 18.06 8.34
CA ASN A 181 3.05 19.01 9.36
C ASN A 181 1.93 19.94 9.86
N GLU A 182 0.95 20.24 8.99
CA GLU A 182 -0.21 21.06 9.34
C GLU A 182 -1.29 20.23 10.03
N GLU A 183 -1.56 19.02 9.51
CA GLU A 183 -2.67 18.18 9.92
C GLU A 183 -2.40 17.36 11.20
N TYR A 184 -1.14 17.08 11.50
CA TYR A 184 -0.77 16.32 12.69
C TYR A 184 0.24 17.07 13.56
N ARG A 185 -0.25 17.62 14.66
CA ARG A 185 0.59 18.42 15.59
C ARG A 185 1.77 17.63 16.14
N GLY A 186 2.99 18.15 15.95
CA GLY A 186 4.22 17.51 16.39
C GLY A 186 4.67 16.37 15.47
N PHE A 187 4.29 16.44 14.21
CA PHE A 187 4.78 15.52 13.21
C PHE A 187 6.29 15.66 13.03
N ASP A 188 7.00 14.54 13.10
CA ASP A 188 8.47 14.44 12.98
C ASP A 188 8.90 13.45 11.88
N GLY A 189 7.95 13.05 11.03
CA GLY A 189 8.15 12.06 9.99
C GLY A 189 7.66 10.66 10.37
N PHE A 190 7.54 9.81 9.35
CA PHE A 190 7.19 8.40 9.50
C PHE A 190 8.43 7.51 9.55
N ASP A 191 8.42 6.49 10.39
CA ASP A 191 9.45 5.45 10.42
C ASP A 191 9.27 4.47 9.26
N SER A 192 8.02 4.24 8.83
CA SER A 192 7.73 3.51 7.60
C SER A 192 6.50 4.06 6.90
N ILE A 193 6.54 4.10 5.56
CA ILE A 193 5.38 4.33 4.71
C ILE A 193 5.24 3.11 3.81
N ILE A 194 4.07 2.49 3.85
CA ILE A 194 3.76 1.29 3.06
C ILE A 194 2.47 1.52 2.28
N GLY A 195 2.22 0.71 1.26
CA GLY A 195 0.93 0.78 0.57
C GLY A 195 0.96 0.32 -0.87
N ASN A 196 -0.18 0.51 -1.50
CA ASN A 196 -0.41 0.30 -2.92
C ASN A 196 -0.94 1.60 -3.55
N PRO A 197 -0.06 2.53 -3.97
CA PRO A 197 -0.47 3.79 -4.57
C PRO A 197 -1.40 3.62 -5.78
N PRO A 198 -2.33 4.56 -6.05
CA PRO A 198 -3.35 4.42 -7.08
C PRO A 198 -2.79 4.40 -8.51
N TYR A 199 -3.25 3.42 -9.34
CA TYR A 199 -2.81 3.26 -10.74
C TYR A 199 -3.75 3.97 -11.71
N VAL A 200 -3.76 5.30 -11.67
CA VAL A 200 -4.60 6.13 -12.53
C VAL A 200 -3.74 6.86 -13.54
N ARG A 201 -4.10 6.73 -14.83
CA ARG A 201 -3.44 7.48 -15.90
C ARG A 201 -3.87 8.93 -15.87
N THR A 202 -2.97 9.87 -16.18
CA THR A 202 -3.24 11.32 -16.18
C THR A 202 -4.52 11.71 -16.94
N LYS A 203 -4.84 11.03 -18.05
CA LYS A 203 -6.04 11.33 -18.83
C LYS A 203 -7.35 11.12 -18.05
N ASN A 204 -7.34 10.22 -17.07
CA ASN A 204 -8.51 9.84 -16.27
C ASN A 204 -8.60 10.65 -14.96
N LEU A 205 -7.61 11.47 -14.63
CA LEU A 205 -7.64 12.32 -13.45
C LEU A 205 -8.60 13.49 -13.64
N ASP A 206 -9.18 13.97 -12.55
CA ASP A 206 -9.92 15.22 -12.50
C ASP A 206 -8.99 16.45 -12.68
N MET A 207 -9.58 17.61 -12.84
CA MET A 207 -8.82 18.85 -13.11
C MET A 207 -7.96 19.28 -11.93
N GLU A 208 -8.43 19.08 -10.71
CA GLU A 208 -7.72 19.41 -9.48
C GLU A 208 -6.47 18.54 -9.33
N SER A 209 -6.63 17.21 -9.38
CA SER A 209 -5.52 16.26 -9.31
C SER A 209 -4.47 16.51 -10.40
N LYS A 210 -4.89 16.84 -11.64
CA LYS A 210 -3.97 17.24 -12.71
C LYS A 210 -3.17 18.51 -12.38
N SER A 211 -3.79 19.47 -11.73
CA SER A 211 -3.11 20.69 -11.29
C SER A 211 -2.09 20.39 -10.19
N LEU A 212 -2.49 19.58 -9.20
CA LEU A 212 -1.66 19.21 -8.06
C LEU A 212 -0.43 18.36 -8.46
N LEU A 213 -0.54 17.53 -9.51
CA LEU A 213 0.60 16.78 -10.04
C LEU A 213 1.80 17.66 -10.37
N LYS A 214 1.57 18.89 -10.87
CA LYS A 214 2.63 19.83 -11.25
C LYS A 214 3.50 20.30 -10.08
N ASN A 215 3.03 20.13 -8.85
CA ASN A 215 3.79 20.47 -7.64
C ASN A 215 4.90 19.45 -7.33
N TRP A 216 4.86 18.27 -7.95
CA TRP A 216 5.79 17.17 -7.70
C TRP A 216 6.78 17.04 -8.85
N LYS A 217 8.09 17.14 -8.54
CA LYS A 217 9.18 17.13 -9.54
C LYS A 217 9.17 15.84 -10.37
N VAL A 218 8.91 14.72 -9.72
CA VAL A 218 8.88 13.40 -10.38
C VAL A 218 7.74 13.25 -11.39
N ALA A 219 6.71 14.08 -11.31
CA ALA A 219 5.56 14.06 -12.22
C ALA A 219 5.73 14.97 -13.45
N ASN A 220 6.85 15.67 -13.60
CA ASN A 220 7.09 16.64 -14.68
C ASN A 220 7.54 16.02 -16.02
N SER A 221 7.44 14.69 -16.20
CA SER A 221 7.77 13.97 -17.45
C SER A 221 6.65 13.95 -18.49
N GLY A 222 5.66 14.82 -18.43
CA GLY A 222 4.50 14.81 -19.32
C GLY A 222 3.28 14.13 -18.70
N ASN A 223 2.77 13.04 -19.29
CA ASN A 223 1.58 12.34 -18.81
C ASN A 223 1.93 11.31 -17.71
N SER A 224 2.37 11.80 -16.56
CA SER A 224 2.75 10.93 -15.43
C SER A 224 1.54 10.26 -14.79
N ASP A 225 1.60 8.94 -14.59
CA ASP A 225 0.58 8.19 -13.85
C ASP A 225 0.60 8.60 -12.37
N LEU A 226 -0.56 8.50 -11.70
CA LEU A 226 -0.78 9.01 -10.34
C LEU A 226 0.13 8.36 -9.28
N TYR A 227 0.57 7.11 -9.45
CA TYR A 227 1.48 6.45 -8.49
C TYR A 227 2.88 7.07 -8.44
N ILE A 228 3.30 7.79 -9.49
CA ILE A 228 4.65 8.37 -9.61
C ILE A 228 4.96 9.39 -8.50
N PRO A 229 4.13 10.41 -8.23
CA PRO A 229 4.38 11.37 -7.16
C PRO A 229 4.39 10.73 -5.76
N PHE A 230 3.74 9.58 -5.56
CA PHE A 230 3.75 8.90 -4.26
C PHE A 230 5.15 8.50 -3.79
N PHE A 231 6.10 8.29 -4.69
CA PHE A 231 7.50 8.08 -4.32
C PHE A 231 8.11 9.34 -3.70
N GLU A 232 7.93 10.50 -4.32
CA GLU A 232 8.46 11.77 -3.79
C GLU A 232 7.75 12.14 -2.48
N ILE A 233 6.42 11.99 -2.41
CA ILE A 233 5.62 12.21 -1.20
C ILE A 233 6.11 11.30 -0.07
N GLY A 234 6.22 10.01 -0.33
CA GLY A 234 6.67 9.05 0.67
C GLY A 234 8.07 9.37 1.18
N ILE A 235 9.03 9.62 0.29
CA ILE A 235 10.40 9.98 0.69
C ILE A 235 10.46 11.31 1.45
N LYS A 236 9.63 12.30 1.07
CA LYS A 236 9.52 13.59 1.77
C LYS A 236 9.16 13.39 3.23
N TYR A 237 8.18 12.56 3.52
CA TYR A 237 7.63 12.39 4.86
C TYR A 237 8.27 11.24 5.68
N LEU A 238 9.21 10.48 5.10
CA LEU A 238 10.02 9.52 5.83
C LEU A 238 11.08 10.20 6.69
N LYS A 239 11.30 9.68 7.89
CA LYS A 239 12.49 9.96 8.70
C LYS A 239 13.75 9.43 8.02
N GLU A 240 14.92 9.96 8.40
CA GLU A 240 16.20 9.36 8.03
C GLU A 240 16.28 7.91 8.52
N ASN A 241 16.80 7.01 7.68
CA ASN A 241 16.79 5.56 7.86
C ASN A 241 15.42 4.89 7.86
N GLY A 242 14.32 5.63 7.69
CA GLY A 242 12.97 5.10 7.54
C GLY A 242 12.80 4.26 6.26
N TYR A 243 11.72 3.49 6.19
CA TYR A 243 11.45 2.56 5.09
C TYR A 243 10.19 2.91 4.33
N LEU A 244 10.31 2.96 2.99
CA LEU A 244 9.17 2.98 2.08
C LEU A 244 9.01 1.59 1.47
N GLY A 245 7.78 1.05 1.51
CA GLY A 245 7.44 -0.23 0.90
C GLY A 245 6.19 -0.15 0.05
N TYR A 246 6.34 -0.09 -1.27
CA TYR A 246 5.22 0.01 -2.20
C TYR A 246 5.13 -1.19 -3.14
N ILE A 247 3.90 -1.59 -3.48
CA ILE A 247 3.65 -2.29 -4.72
C ILE A 247 3.17 -1.30 -5.76
N THR A 248 3.79 -1.28 -6.95
CA THR A 248 3.49 -0.31 -8.01
C THR A 248 3.58 -0.96 -9.39
N ILE A 249 3.15 -0.23 -10.43
CA ILE A 249 3.36 -0.63 -11.82
C ILE A 249 4.87 -0.68 -12.11
N ASN A 250 5.35 -1.76 -12.72
CA ASN A 250 6.77 -1.96 -12.99
C ASN A 250 7.30 -1.17 -14.19
N THR A 251 6.43 -0.50 -14.94
CA THR A 251 6.81 0.22 -16.17
C THR A 251 7.63 1.49 -15.88
N PHE A 252 7.65 2.00 -14.65
CA PHE A 252 8.45 3.18 -14.31
C PHE A 252 9.94 3.01 -14.65
N LYS A 253 10.42 1.77 -14.70
CA LYS A 253 11.80 1.46 -15.08
C LYS A 253 12.13 1.88 -16.52
N LYS A 254 11.15 1.85 -17.43
CA LYS A 254 11.34 2.09 -18.88
C LYS A 254 10.48 3.20 -19.46
N SER A 255 9.35 3.54 -18.83
CA SER A 255 8.41 4.53 -19.33
C SER A 255 9.04 5.92 -19.46
N VAL A 256 8.78 6.57 -20.58
CA VAL A 256 9.15 7.97 -20.83
C VAL A 256 8.53 8.88 -19.75
N ASN A 257 7.31 8.59 -19.33
CA ASN A 257 6.57 9.38 -18.33
C ASN A 257 7.16 9.27 -16.91
N ALA A 258 8.08 8.35 -16.66
CA ALA A 258 8.74 8.17 -15.37
C ALA A 258 10.22 8.60 -15.37
N ARG A 259 10.67 9.36 -16.39
CA ARG A 259 12.07 9.84 -16.45
C ARG A 259 12.46 10.66 -15.24
N GLU A 260 11.60 11.58 -14.82
CA GLU A 260 11.90 12.45 -13.68
C GLU A 260 11.89 11.66 -12.36
N LEU A 261 11.06 10.61 -12.23
CA LEU A 261 11.14 9.69 -11.09
C LEU A 261 12.49 8.96 -11.07
N ARG A 262 12.96 8.42 -12.21
CA ARG A 262 14.25 7.75 -12.29
C ARG A 262 15.41 8.69 -11.95
N LYS A 263 15.41 9.92 -12.49
CA LYS A 263 16.39 10.96 -12.13
C LYS A 263 16.36 11.28 -10.63
N PHE A 264 15.17 11.41 -10.06
CA PHE A 264 15.01 11.69 -8.64
C PHE A 264 15.61 10.56 -7.81
N LEU A 265 15.22 9.30 -8.05
CA LEU A 265 15.74 8.14 -7.31
C LEU A 265 17.28 7.97 -7.49
N ASN A 266 17.80 8.22 -8.68
CA ASN A 266 19.23 8.16 -8.97
C ASN A 266 19.99 9.27 -8.23
N LYS A 267 19.49 10.51 -8.29
CA LYS A 267 20.09 11.66 -7.61
C LYS A 267 20.13 11.48 -6.09
N GLU A 268 19.02 11.04 -5.50
CA GLU A 268 18.93 10.78 -4.06
C GLU A 268 19.80 9.57 -3.64
N SER A 269 20.16 8.70 -4.60
CA SER A 269 21.02 7.52 -4.39
C SER A 269 20.60 6.70 -3.16
N LEU A 270 19.29 6.48 -3.00
CA LEU A 270 18.73 5.80 -1.84
C LEU A 270 18.99 4.28 -1.91
N LYS A 271 19.00 3.62 -0.77
CA LYS A 271 19.07 2.16 -0.74
C LYS A 271 17.75 1.56 -1.25
N LEU A 272 17.74 1.23 -2.53
CA LEU A 272 16.58 0.79 -3.29
C LEU A 272 16.67 -0.69 -3.64
N SER A 273 15.58 -1.43 -3.40
CA SER A 273 15.40 -2.82 -3.81
C SER A 273 14.13 -2.94 -4.66
N ILE A 274 14.22 -3.57 -5.83
CA ILE A 274 13.11 -3.80 -6.74
C ILE A 274 12.91 -5.30 -6.93
N LEU A 275 11.72 -5.80 -6.58
CA LEU A 275 11.28 -7.17 -6.88
C LEU A 275 10.26 -7.10 -8.00
N ASP A 276 10.66 -7.48 -9.19
CA ASP A 276 9.88 -7.35 -10.41
C ASP A 276 9.16 -8.67 -10.74
N PHE A 277 7.84 -8.64 -10.74
CA PHE A 277 7.04 -9.79 -11.14
C PHE A 277 7.01 -10.01 -12.67
N GLY A 278 7.65 -9.13 -13.45
CA GLY A 278 7.70 -9.25 -14.93
C GLY A 278 6.32 -9.23 -15.54
N SER A 279 5.94 -10.31 -16.20
CA SER A 279 4.62 -10.49 -16.83
C SER A 279 3.61 -11.25 -15.96
N TYR A 280 3.97 -11.64 -14.74
CA TYR A 280 3.02 -12.28 -13.84
C TYR A 280 1.97 -11.28 -13.36
N GLN A 281 0.73 -11.69 -13.37
CA GLN A 281 -0.39 -10.94 -12.83
C GLN A 281 -0.49 -11.22 -11.32
N ILE A 282 -0.49 -10.14 -10.54
CA ILE A 282 -0.67 -10.19 -9.07
C ILE A 282 -2.13 -9.95 -8.70
N PHE A 283 -2.85 -9.21 -9.53
CA PHE A 283 -4.23 -8.80 -9.29
C PHE A 283 -5.16 -9.50 -10.28
N ASP A 284 -6.18 -10.19 -9.77
CA ASP A 284 -7.08 -11.04 -10.58
C ASP A 284 -7.88 -10.26 -11.63
N ASN A 285 -8.23 -9.01 -11.35
CA ASN A 285 -9.14 -8.22 -12.16
C ASN A 285 -8.48 -7.13 -13.02
N LYS A 286 -7.14 -7.02 -13.04
CA LYS A 286 -6.42 -6.01 -13.85
C LYS A 286 -5.15 -6.59 -14.47
N MET A 287 -5.03 -6.46 -15.78
CA MET A 287 -3.80 -6.75 -16.53
C MET A 287 -2.75 -5.66 -16.23
N THR A 288 -2.15 -5.74 -15.07
CA THR A 288 -1.14 -4.77 -14.63
C THR A 288 0.12 -5.50 -14.18
N TYR A 289 1.23 -5.19 -14.82
CA TYR A 289 2.54 -5.73 -14.45
C TYR A 289 3.13 -4.90 -13.34
N THR A 290 3.46 -5.54 -12.23
CA THR A 290 3.85 -4.85 -10.99
C THR A 290 5.22 -5.26 -10.48
N CYS A 291 5.72 -4.46 -9.56
CA CYS A 291 6.89 -4.77 -8.75
C CYS A 291 6.69 -4.28 -7.32
N ILE A 292 7.37 -4.91 -6.38
CA ILE A 292 7.55 -4.36 -5.04
C ILE A 292 8.81 -3.49 -5.06
N THR A 293 8.67 -2.27 -4.58
CA THR A 293 9.77 -1.32 -4.40
C THR A 293 9.95 -1.06 -2.91
N LEU A 294 11.15 -1.39 -2.41
CA LEU A 294 11.53 -1.15 -1.01
C LEU A 294 12.67 -0.12 -1.02
N ILE A 295 12.47 0.98 -0.31
CA ILE A 295 13.47 2.04 -0.17
C ILE A 295 13.75 2.24 1.31
N GLN A 296 15.03 2.22 1.68
CA GLN A 296 15.46 2.78 2.95
C GLN A 296 16.04 4.17 2.70
N LYS A 297 15.60 5.18 3.44
CA LYS A 297 16.10 6.56 3.31
C LYS A 297 17.51 6.67 3.88
N ASN A 298 18.43 6.04 3.17
CA ASN A 298 19.86 5.99 3.46
C ASN A 298 20.61 5.86 2.13
N ILE A 299 21.78 6.46 2.04
CA ILE A 299 22.57 6.51 0.81
C ILE A 299 23.15 5.12 0.47
N SER A 300 23.07 4.76 -0.82
CA SER A 300 23.66 3.55 -1.38
C SER A 300 24.23 3.83 -2.76
N ARG A 301 25.36 3.19 -3.11
CA ARG A 301 25.91 3.24 -4.47
C ARG A 301 25.23 2.29 -5.45
N HIS A 302 24.39 1.38 -4.94
CA HIS A 302 23.80 0.31 -5.73
C HIS A 302 22.30 0.19 -5.41
N ILE A 303 21.54 -0.13 -6.43
CA ILE A 303 20.22 -0.72 -6.27
C ILE A 303 20.33 -2.25 -6.26
N THR A 304 19.35 -2.91 -5.67
CA THR A 304 19.21 -4.36 -5.79
C THR A 304 17.97 -4.69 -6.61
N TYR A 305 18.10 -5.66 -7.51
CA TYR A 305 17.01 -6.07 -8.42
C TYR A 305 16.88 -7.58 -8.45
N ALA A 306 15.66 -8.06 -8.39
CA ALA A 306 15.32 -9.46 -8.63
C ALA A 306 14.08 -9.56 -9.50
N LYS A 307 14.13 -10.39 -10.55
CA LYS A 307 12.93 -10.82 -11.29
C LYS A 307 12.43 -12.10 -10.64
N ILE A 308 11.18 -12.10 -10.18
CA ILE A 308 10.60 -13.18 -9.39
C ILE A 308 9.20 -13.55 -9.88
N SER A 309 8.77 -14.77 -9.53
CA SER A 309 7.36 -15.16 -9.62
C SER A 309 6.63 -14.91 -8.30
N PRO A 310 5.29 -14.81 -8.29
CA PRO A 310 4.51 -14.73 -7.06
C PRO A 310 4.81 -15.87 -6.07
N ASP A 311 5.12 -17.04 -6.58
CA ASP A 311 5.44 -18.25 -5.81
C ASP A 311 6.72 -18.11 -4.97
N ASN A 312 7.66 -17.26 -5.40
CA ASN A 312 8.83 -16.97 -4.60
C ASN A 312 8.46 -16.36 -3.24
N ILE A 313 7.44 -15.51 -3.22
CA ILE A 313 6.94 -14.89 -2.00
C ILE A 313 5.95 -15.83 -1.29
N LYS A 314 4.95 -16.35 -2.00
CA LYS A 314 3.91 -17.22 -1.42
C LYS A 314 4.47 -18.41 -0.66
N PHE A 315 5.51 -19.05 -1.20
CA PHE A 315 6.11 -20.26 -0.65
C PHE A 315 7.52 -20.05 -0.09
N SER A 316 7.91 -18.78 0.15
CA SER A 316 9.24 -18.43 0.68
C SER A 316 10.40 -19.09 -0.07
N LYS A 317 10.27 -19.26 -1.40
CA LYS A 317 11.31 -19.84 -2.23
C LYS A 317 12.49 -18.88 -2.36
N LYS A 318 13.70 -19.39 -2.27
CA LYS A 318 14.93 -18.59 -2.42
C LYS A 318 15.02 -17.95 -3.80
N PHE A 319 15.48 -16.74 -3.85
CA PHE A 319 15.88 -16.01 -5.05
C PHE A 319 17.08 -15.10 -4.74
N SER A 320 17.79 -14.68 -5.77
CA SER A 320 18.96 -13.82 -5.63
C SER A 320 18.68 -12.43 -6.18
N PHE A 321 19.37 -11.44 -5.58
CA PHE A 321 19.37 -10.08 -6.07
C PHE A 321 20.64 -9.82 -6.87
N SER A 322 20.50 -9.19 -8.04
CA SER A 322 21.58 -8.52 -8.74
C SER A 322 21.83 -7.15 -8.12
N LYS A 323 23.09 -6.77 -7.93
CA LYS A 323 23.49 -5.42 -7.51
C LYS A 323 23.87 -4.61 -8.74
N ILE A 324 23.29 -3.44 -8.91
CA ILE A 324 23.47 -2.57 -10.08
C ILE A 324 23.90 -1.19 -9.58
N ASN A 325 25.04 -0.71 -10.04
CA ASN A 325 25.51 0.62 -9.68
C ASN A 325 24.61 1.69 -10.32
N TYR A 326 24.26 2.72 -9.58
CA TYR A 326 23.47 3.84 -10.07
C TYR A 326 24.08 4.52 -11.30
N ASN A 327 25.44 4.57 -11.39
CA ASN A 327 26.15 5.15 -12.54
C ASN A 327 25.95 4.39 -13.86
N LEU A 328 25.44 3.16 -13.82
CA LEU A 328 25.15 2.34 -15.00
C LEU A 328 23.71 2.53 -15.51
N LEU A 329 22.90 3.32 -14.80
CA LEU A 329 21.49 3.50 -15.11
C LEU A 329 21.28 4.72 -16.01
N ASP A 330 20.59 4.52 -17.13
CA ASP A 330 20.19 5.59 -18.03
C ASP A 330 18.77 6.07 -17.66
N ASP A 331 18.66 7.22 -17.00
CA ASP A 331 17.39 7.77 -16.55
C ASP A 331 16.52 8.24 -17.73
N GLN A 332 17.10 8.56 -18.89
CA GLN A 332 16.39 9.04 -20.09
C GLN A 332 15.85 7.88 -20.92
N LYS A 333 16.70 6.93 -21.28
CA LYS A 333 16.31 5.77 -22.10
C LYS A 333 15.55 4.70 -21.30
N GLY A 334 15.76 4.68 -19.98
CA GLY A 334 15.19 3.71 -19.06
C GLY A 334 16.26 2.85 -18.38
N TRP A 335 15.94 2.38 -17.19
CA TRP A 335 16.83 1.54 -16.41
C TRP A 335 16.87 0.12 -16.96
N LEU A 336 18.04 -0.29 -17.43
CA LEU A 336 18.34 -1.69 -17.70
C LEU A 336 18.68 -2.36 -16.37
N LEU A 337 17.75 -3.15 -15.86
CA LEU A 337 17.93 -3.88 -14.61
C LEU A 337 18.25 -5.34 -14.94
N ALA A 338 19.54 -5.66 -15.00
CA ALA A 338 20.05 -6.96 -15.41
C ALA A 338 21.22 -7.38 -14.51
N ASP A 339 21.66 -8.62 -14.62
CA ASP A 339 22.87 -9.06 -13.94
C ASP A 339 24.15 -8.52 -14.61
N GLU A 340 25.29 -8.60 -13.91
CA GLU A 340 26.56 -8.08 -14.41
C GLU A 340 27.00 -8.73 -15.74
N ASN A 341 26.63 -9.98 -16.01
CA ASN A 341 27.01 -10.67 -17.22
C ASN A 341 26.28 -10.08 -18.44
N ILE A 342 25.01 -9.72 -18.27
CA ILE A 342 24.24 -9.04 -19.31
C ILE A 342 24.83 -7.65 -19.59
N PHE A 343 25.22 -6.89 -18.57
CA PHE A 343 25.92 -5.61 -18.77
C PHE A 343 27.24 -5.78 -19.50
N LYS A 344 28.07 -6.78 -19.14
CA LYS A 344 29.31 -7.09 -19.85
C LYS A 344 29.07 -7.43 -21.31
N ASN A 345 28.05 -8.26 -21.59
CA ASN A 345 27.72 -8.64 -22.97
C ASN A 345 27.25 -7.44 -23.81
N ILE A 346 26.41 -6.56 -23.22
CA ILE A 346 25.97 -5.33 -23.88
C ILE A 346 27.15 -4.42 -24.19
N ASN A 347 28.07 -4.19 -23.23
CA ASN A 347 29.25 -3.39 -23.45
C ASN A 347 30.16 -3.98 -24.56
N ILE A 348 30.27 -5.31 -24.64
CA ILE A 348 30.99 -5.96 -25.74
C ILE A 348 30.31 -5.67 -27.08
N ILE A 349 28.99 -5.83 -27.17
CA ILE A 349 28.21 -5.58 -28.39
C ILE A 349 28.33 -4.11 -28.82
N GLU A 350 28.18 -3.17 -27.88
CA GLU A 350 28.27 -1.73 -28.17
C GLU A 350 29.68 -1.29 -28.61
N ASN A 351 30.72 -1.93 -28.07
CA ASN A 351 32.11 -1.59 -28.41
C ASN A 351 32.60 -2.31 -29.67
N THR A 352 31.96 -3.40 -30.09
CA THR A 352 32.38 -4.20 -31.25
C THR A 352 31.38 -4.11 -32.42
N GLY A 353 30.17 -3.67 -32.19
CA GLY A 353 29.11 -3.51 -33.17
C GLY A 353 29.23 -2.20 -33.96
N ILE A 354 28.87 -2.23 -35.25
CA ILE A 354 28.66 -1.02 -36.06
C ILE A 354 27.25 -0.53 -35.73
N PRO A 355 27.07 0.76 -35.35
CA PRO A 355 25.70 1.32 -35.14
C PRO A 355 24.87 1.15 -36.42
N LEU A 356 23.65 0.66 -36.26
CA LEU A 356 22.64 0.57 -37.33
C LEU A 356 22.17 1.96 -37.76
#